data_93eabdec38a9663830d1654f86d9a5ce
#
_entry.id   93eabdec38a9663830d1654f86d9a5ce
#
_cell.length_a   1.000
_cell.length_b   1.000
_cell.length_c   1.000
_cell.angle_alpha   90.00
_cell.angle_beta   90.00
_cell.angle_gamma   90.00
#
_symmetry.space_group_name_H-M   'P 1'
#
loop_
_entity.id
_entity.type
_entity.pdbx_description
1 polymer ?
#
loop_
_entity_poly.entity_id
_entity_poly.type
_entity_poly.pdbx_seq_one_letter_code
_entity_poly.pdbx_strand_id
1 'polypeptide(L)'
;AAACQRPAPPPSPSAPPSPTPTGPRAPADFVDLATVDPTVRTDIRYAGPHNFVGRPIDGYAEPRCLLTRPAAQALHRVQTAALAGGHSLKVYDCYRPQRAADDFVAWAKLPGEQRMKGEFYPGVPKDRLFADGYIGAPTAHSRGSTVDLTLVPVSAAAQPAYTPGRPLVPCTDPAGRRFADDSIDMGTGFDCFDPRAHTADARISDTARSNRDLLRRLMSAQGFENYPLEWWHYRYVDEPYPDTWFDFPVAGSSLR
;
A
#
# COMPACT_ATOMS: atom_id res chain seq x y z
N ALA A 1 7.47 6.05 -62.79
CA ALA A 1 7.06 6.40 -61.44
C ALA A 1 7.35 5.21 -60.52
N ALA A 2 8.44 5.27 -59.75
CA ALA A 2 8.80 4.24 -58.75
C ALA A 2 8.11 4.62 -57.42
N ALA A 3 7.22 3.75 -56.93
CA ALA A 3 6.60 3.90 -55.65
C ALA A 3 7.59 3.50 -54.54
N CYS A 4 7.99 4.45 -53.70
CA CYS A 4 8.75 4.17 -52.48
C CYS A 4 7.82 3.48 -51.45
N GLN A 5 7.99 2.19 -51.24
CA GLN A 5 7.37 1.45 -50.13
C GLN A 5 8.07 1.83 -48.84
N ARG A 6 7.32 2.37 -47.88
CA ARG A 6 7.81 2.60 -46.51
C ARG A 6 8.09 1.23 -45.84
N PRO A 7 9.21 1.08 -45.14
CA PRO A 7 9.48 -0.15 -44.39
C PRO A 7 8.42 -0.33 -43.28
N ALA A 8 8.04 -1.59 -43.02
CA ALA A 8 7.13 -1.95 -41.95
C ALA A 8 7.74 -1.57 -40.56
N PRO A 9 6.93 -1.13 -39.58
CA PRO A 9 7.43 -0.86 -38.24
C PRO A 9 7.98 -2.16 -37.62
N PRO A 10 9.01 -2.06 -36.77
CA PRO A 10 9.54 -3.22 -36.06
C PRO A 10 8.45 -3.84 -35.17
N PRO A 11 8.46 -5.16 -34.91
CA PRO A 11 7.53 -5.81 -34.03
C PRO A 11 7.62 -5.21 -32.63
N SER A 12 6.47 -4.94 -32.05
CA SER A 12 6.40 -4.49 -30.64
C SER A 12 7.08 -5.52 -29.74
N PRO A 13 7.84 -5.10 -28.71
CA PRO A 13 8.42 -6.03 -27.77
C PRO A 13 7.32 -6.88 -27.15
N SER A 14 7.53 -8.19 -27.11
CA SER A 14 6.62 -9.13 -26.45
C SER A 14 6.41 -8.70 -25.00
N ALA A 15 5.16 -8.65 -24.57
CA ALA A 15 4.85 -8.39 -23.16
C ALA A 15 5.60 -9.41 -22.28
N PRO A 16 6.14 -9.01 -21.13
CA PRO A 16 6.78 -9.94 -20.21
C PRO A 16 5.79 -11.05 -19.85
N PRO A 17 6.27 -12.30 -19.65
CA PRO A 17 5.40 -13.40 -19.24
C PRO A 17 4.66 -13.05 -17.95
N SER A 18 3.38 -13.38 -17.90
CA SER A 18 2.59 -13.23 -16.67
C SER A 18 3.26 -14.04 -15.55
N PRO A 19 3.36 -13.47 -14.33
CA PRO A 19 4.01 -14.15 -13.22
C PRO A 19 3.31 -15.46 -12.87
N THR A 20 4.10 -16.50 -12.63
CA THR A 20 3.58 -17.80 -12.19
C THR A 20 3.32 -17.76 -10.69
N PRO A 21 2.09 -18.01 -10.21
CA PRO A 21 1.82 -18.09 -8.79
C PRO A 21 2.66 -19.19 -8.12
N THR A 22 3.34 -18.84 -7.06
CA THR A 22 4.10 -19.82 -6.25
C THR A 22 3.21 -20.41 -5.16
N GLY A 23 3.46 -21.66 -4.78
CA GLY A 23 2.61 -22.51 -3.93
C GLY A 23 2.20 -21.93 -2.56
N PRO A 24 1.48 -22.70 -1.71
CA PRO A 24 0.73 -22.20 -0.56
C PRO A 24 1.58 -21.71 0.62
N ARG A 25 2.92 -21.80 0.56
CA ARG A 25 3.84 -21.37 1.62
C ARG A 25 4.84 -20.34 1.13
N ALA A 26 5.19 -19.44 2.04
CA ALA A 26 6.23 -18.45 1.82
C ALA A 26 7.61 -19.10 1.64
N PRO A 27 8.53 -18.46 0.87
CA PRO A 27 9.96 -18.74 0.98
C PRO A 27 10.45 -18.58 2.44
N ALA A 28 11.56 -19.26 2.78
CA ALA A 28 12.08 -19.29 4.16
C ALA A 28 12.59 -17.93 4.68
N ASP A 29 12.81 -16.97 3.80
CA ASP A 29 13.23 -15.61 4.14
C ASP A 29 12.06 -14.62 4.34
N PHE A 30 10.81 -15.06 4.21
CA PHE A 30 9.67 -14.27 4.66
C PHE A 30 9.49 -14.39 6.18
N VAL A 31 9.18 -13.25 6.80
CA VAL A 31 8.98 -13.13 8.24
C VAL A 31 7.74 -12.31 8.56
N ASP A 32 7.16 -12.54 9.73
CA ASP A 32 6.20 -11.62 10.32
C ASP A 32 6.97 -10.44 10.94
N LEU A 33 6.62 -9.22 10.57
CA LEU A 33 7.24 -8.01 11.10
C LEU A 33 7.18 -7.96 12.63
N ALA A 34 6.09 -8.45 13.24
CA ALA A 34 5.94 -8.49 14.69
C ALA A 34 7.01 -9.34 15.40
N THR A 35 7.64 -10.30 14.70
CA THR A 35 8.77 -11.09 15.24
C THR A 35 10.12 -10.37 15.10
N VAL A 36 10.22 -9.41 14.21
CA VAL A 36 11.42 -8.59 13.99
C VAL A 36 11.38 -7.34 14.85
N ASP A 37 10.24 -6.67 14.87
CA ASP A 37 10.01 -5.46 15.68
C ASP A 37 8.55 -5.38 16.16
N PRO A 38 8.25 -5.83 17.39
CA PRO A 38 6.90 -5.78 17.96
C PRO A 38 6.45 -4.35 18.32
N THR A 39 7.30 -3.34 18.20
CA THR A 39 6.94 -1.94 18.51
C THR A 39 6.29 -1.22 17.33
N VAL A 40 6.40 -1.76 16.12
CA VAL A 40 5.69 -1.25 14.94
C VAL A 40 4.20 -1.51 15.11
N ARG A 41 3.40 -0.46 15.00
CA ARG A 41 1.94 -0.59 15.05
C ARG A 41 1.40 -1.15 13.74
N THR A 42 0.29 -1.88 13.81
CA THR A 42 -0.36 -2.47 12.64
C THR A 42 -1.85 -2.10 12.56
N ASP A 43 -2.33 -1.82 11.36
CA ASP A 43 -3.74 -1.66 11.01
C ASP A 43 -3.94 -2.24 9.61
N ILE A 44 -3.82 -3.58 9.49
CA ILE A 44 -3.84 -4.26 8.19
C ILE A 44 -5.23 -4.15 7.58
N ARG A 45 -5.40 -3.13 6.74
CA ARG A 45 -6.71 -2.68 6.22
C ARG A 45 -7.42 -3.72 5.39
N TYR A 46 -6.69 -4.52 4.63
CA TYR A 46 -7.29 -5.51 3.74
C TYR A 46 -7.72 -6.80 4.45
N ALA A 47 -7.29 -7.02 5.69
CA ALA A 47 -7.81 -8.09 6.54
C ALA A 47 -9.20 -7.77 7.14
N GLY A 48 -9.66 -6.53 7.02
CA GLY A 48 -10.95 -6.06 7.55
C GLY A 48 -11.76 -5.28 6.52
N PRO A 49 -12.91 -4.74 6.91
CA PRO A 49 -13.81 -4.02 6.00
C PRO A 49 -13.43 -2.55 5.76
N HIS A 50 -12.45 -1.99 6.49
CA HIS A 50 -12.07 -0.59 6.35
C HIS A 50 -11.04 -0.37 5.24
N ASN A 51 -11.45 -0.64 4.02
CA ASN A 51 -10.68 -0.43 2.79
C ASN A 51 -11.60 0.06 1.67
N PHE A 52 -11.08 0.40 0.51
CA PHE A 52 -11.84 0.98 -0.60
C PHE A 52 -12.89 0.04 -1.21
N VAL A 53 -12.77 -1.28 -0.96
CA VAL A 53 -13.76 -2.29 -1.38
C VAL A 53 -14.90 -2.40 -0.37
N GLY A 54 -14.61 -2.26 0.95
CA GLY A 54 -15.58 -2.32 2.04
C GLY A 54 -15.86 -3.72 2.58
N ARG A 55 -14.94 -4.65 2.39
CA ARG A 55 -14.94 -6.03 2.93
C ARG A 55 -13.50 -6.54 3.06
N PRO A 56 -13.27 -7.62 3.83
CA PRO A 56 -11.98 -8.31 3.77
C PRO A 56 -11.65 -8.75 2.34
N ILE A 57 -10.36 -8.68 1.99
CA ILE A 57 -9.85 -8.99 0.66
C ILE A 57 -9.33 -10.42 0.62
N ASP A 58 -9.52 -11.11 -0.50
CA ASP A 58 -9.07 -12.50 -0.66
C ASP A 58 -7.56 -12.63 -0.41
N GLY A 59 -7.19 -13.70 0.31
CA GLY A 59 -5.82 -13.99 0.69
C GLY A 59 -5.36 -13.37 2.01
N TYR A 60 -6.12 -12.48 2.64
CA TYR A 60 -5.84 -11.97 3.99
C TYR A 60 -6.54 -12.80 5.05
N ALA A 61 -5.96 -13.94 5.43
CA ALA A 61 -6.51 -14.82 6.46
C ALA A 61 -6.29 -14.30 7.88
N GLU A 62 -5.22 -13.53 8.09
CA GLU A 62 -4.86 -12.91 9.38
C GLU A 62 -4.38 -11.47 9.16
N PRO A 63 -4.57 -10.55 10.14
CA PRO A 63 -4.11 -9.17 10.04
C PRO A 63 -2.61 -9.07 10.37
N ARG A 64 -1.75 -9.67 9.55
CA ARG A 64 -0.29 -9.71 9.73
C ARG A 64 0.43 -8.89 8.66
N CYS A 65 1.57 -8.35 9.04
CA CYS A 65 2.54 -7.77 8.11
C CYS A 65 3.63 -8.81 7.81
N LEU A 66 3.52 -9.48 6.67
CA LEU A 66 4.55 -10.39 6.19
C LEU A 66 5.47 -9.64 5.21
N LEU A 67 6.78 -9.78 5.37
CA LEU A 67 7.79 -9.16 4.52
C LEU A 67 8.95 -10.12 4.29
N THR A 68 9.72 -9.88 3.23
CA THR A 68 11.05 -10.49 3.12
C THR A 68 11.92 -10.01 4.28
N ARG A 69 12.79 -10.87 4.79
CA ARG A 69 13.66 -10.56 5.94
C ARG A 69 14.51 -9.30 5.74
N PRO A 70 15.13 -9.06 4.57
CA PRO A 70 15.87 -7.81 4.34
C PRO A 70 14.99 -6.55 4.47
N ALA A 71 13.77 -6.56 3.90
CA ALA A 71 12.84 -5.44 4.02
C ALA A 71 12.37 -5.24 5.46
N ALA A 72 12.04 -6.31 6.19
CA ALA A 72 11.65 -6.23 7.61
C ALA A 72 12.77 -5.67 8.49
N GLN A 73 14.02 -6.09 8.26
CA GLN A 73 15.19 -5.58 8.99
C GLN A 73 15.45 -4.10 8.66
N ALA A 74 15.29 -3.69 7.41
CA ALA A 74 15.37 -2.29 7.03
C ALA A 74 14.28 -1.46 7.72
N LEU A 75 13.06 -1.97 7.76
CA LEU A 75 11.93 -1.30 8.43
C LEU A 75 12.14 -1.19 9.96
N HIS A 76 12.75 -2.19 10.61
CA HIS A 76 13.16 -2.09 12.02
C HIS A 76 14.14 -0.92 12.24
N ARG A 77 15.09 -0.68 11.33
CA ARG A 77 15.99 0.49 11.45
C ARG A 77 15.23 1.81 11.25
N VAL A 78 14.23 1.84 10.36
CA VAL A 78 13.34 3.01 10.23
C VAL A 78 12.58 3.26 11.53
N GLN A 79 12.01 2.21 12.15
CA GLN A 79 11.30 2.31 13.42
C GLN A 79 12.18 2.85 14.53
N THR A 80 13.42 2.36 14.63
CA THR A 80 14.40 2.85 15.61
C THR A 80 14.62 4.36 15.48
N ALA A 81 14.79 4.85 14.23
CA ALA A 81 14.97 6.27 13.96
C ALA A 81 13.70 7.08 14.22
N ALA A 82 12.53 6.54 13.88
CA ALA A 82 11.24 7.19 14.16
C ALA A 82 10.99 7.35 15.67
N LEU A 83 11.26 6.31 16.46
CA LEU A 83 11.11 6.33 17.93
C LEU A 83 12.01 7.39 18.56
N ALA A 84 13.25 7.53 18.10
CA ALA A 84 14.15 8.58 18.55
C ALA A 84 13.61 10.00 18.28
N GLY A 85 12.76 10.16 17.25
CA GLY A 85 12.06 11.40 16.91
C GLY A 85 10.67 11.54 17.54
N GLY A 86 10.28 10.67 18.47
CA GLY A 86 8.98 10.71 19.15
C GLY A 86 7.81 10.16 18.33
N HIS A 87 8.10 9.42 17.25
CA HIS A 87 7.10 8.80 16.39
C HIS A 87 7.28 7.28 16.36
N SER A 88 6.21 6.57 16.02
CA SER A 88 6.24 5.15 15.69
C SER A 88 5.71 4.94 14.28
N LEU A 89 6.19 3.95 13.59
CA LEU A 89 5.55 3.48 12.37
C LEU A 89 4.22 2.82 12.69
N LYS A 90 3.25 2.98 11.77
CA LYS A 90 2.05 2.15 11.68
C LYS A 90 1.90 1.68 10.24
N VAL A 91 1.81 0.35 10.05
CA VAL A 91 1.68 -0.27 8.73
C VAL A 91 0.22 -0.59 8.43
N TYR A 92 -0.20 -0.29 7.19
CA TYR A 92 -1.54 -0.57 6.66
C TYR A 92 -1.56 -1.79 5.76
N ASP A 93 -0.49 -2.04 5.01
CA ASP A 93 -0.30 -3.20 4.16
C ASP A 93 1.19 -3.54 4.00
N CYS A 94 1.48 -4.82 3.78
CA CYS A 94 2.81 -5.35 3.56
C CYS A 94 2.81 -6.27 2.33
N TYR A 95 3.22 -7.52 2.46
CA TYR A 95 3.00 -8.50 1.40
C TYR A 95 1.50 -8.63 1.11
N ARG A 96 1.13 -8.49 -0.16
CA ARG A 96 -0.23 -8.66 -0.68
C ARG A 96 -0.23 -9.84 -1.64
N PRO A 97 -0.95 -10.94 -1.38
CA PRO A 97 -1.03 -12.06 -2.31
C PRO A 97 -1.52 -11.65 -3.69
N GLN A 98 -1.08 -12.32 -4.75
CA GLN A 98 -1.56 -12.04 -6.11
C GLN A 98 -3.09 -12.13 -6.20
N ARG A 99 -3.70 -13.12 -5.52
CA ARG A 99 -5.17 -13.25 -5.47
C ARG A 99 -5.89 -12.02 -4.90
N ALA A 100 -5.24 -11.26 -4.02
CA ALA A 100 -5.80 -10.00 -3.52
C ALA A 100 -5.82 -8.92 -4.60
N ALA A 101 -4.78 -8.83 -5.42
CA ALA A 101 -4.76 -7.94 -6.58
C ALA A 101 -5.81 -8.37 -7.62
N ASP A 102 -5.99 -9.68 -7.83
CA ASP A 102 -7.02 -10.23 -8.70
C ASP A 102 -8.43 -9.94 -8.18
N ASP A 103 -8.63 -9.96 -6.86
CA ASP A 103 -9.89 -9.57 -6.20
C ASP A 103 -10.22 -8.08 -6.45
N PHE A 104 -9.23 -7.19 -6.40
CA PHE A 104 -9.41 -5.78 -6.78
C PHE A 104 -9.83 -5.64 -8.25
N VAL A 105 -9.21 -6.40 -9.16
CA VAL A 105 -9.59 -6.41 -10.58
C VAL A 105 -11.03 -6.91 -10.76
N ALA A 106 -11.42 -7.98 -10.05
CA ALA A 106 -12.78 -8.51 -10.10
C ALA A 106 -13.81 -7.50 -9.55
N TRP A 107 -13.51 -6.88 -8.40
CA TRP A 107 -14.33 -5.84 -7.80
C TRP A 107 -14.49 -4.62 -8.73
N ALA A 108 -13.44 -4.18 -9.40
CA ALA A 108 -13.50 -3.02 -10.29
C ALA A 108 -14.47 -3.21 -11.46
N LYS A 109 -14.68 -4.45 -11.90
CA LYS A 109 -15.63 -4.82 -12.97
C LYS A 109 -17.10 -4.81 -12.52
N LEU A 110 -17.39 -4.58 -11.25
CA LEU A 110 -18.73 -4.55 -10.66
C LEU A 110 -19.17 -3.10 -10.42
N PRO A 111 -19.81 -2.41 -11.37
CA PRO A 111 -20.06 -0.96 -11.28
C PRO A 111 -20.98 -0.58 -10.10
N GLY A 112 -21.84 -1.47 -9.63
CA GLY A 112 -22.70 -1.26 -8.45
C GLY A 112 -21.99 -1.33 -7.10
N GLU A 113 -20.79 -1.91 -7.04
CA GLU A 113 -20.02 -2.09 -5.81
C GLU A 113 -19.20 -0.84 -5.47
N GLN A 114 -19.84 0.20 -4.90
CA GLN A 114 -19.23 1.50 -4.60
C GLN A 114 -19.49 1.94 -3.15
N ARG A 115 -19.67 1.00 -2.21
CA ARG A 115 -20.06 1.28 -0.83
C ARG A 115 -19.07 2.18 -0.07
N MET A 116 -17.80 2.17 -0.43
CA MET A 116 -16.75 2.97 0.23
C MET A 116 -16.30 4.19 -0.59
N LYS A 117 -17.00 4.49 -1.70
CA LYS A 117 -16.66 5.62 -2.57
C LYS A 117 -16.58 6.94 -1.81
N GLY A 118 -17.53 7.19 -0.93
CA GLY A 118 -17.60 8.45 -0.19
C GLY A 118 -16.37 8.75 0.68
N GLU A 119 -15.63 7.72 1.08
CA GLU A 119 -14.38 7.87 1.84
C GLU A 119 -13.16 7.84 0.93
N PHE A 120 -12.96 6.77 0.15
CA PHE A 120 -11.67 6.49 -0.50
C PHE A 120 -11.51 7.11 -1.89
N TYR A 121 -12.59 7.31 -2.66
CA TYR A 121 -12.52 7.85 -4.02
C TYR A 121 -13.69 8.76 -4.37
N PRO A 122 -13.96 9.78 -3.51
CA PRO A 122 -15.17 10.61 -3.66
C PRO A 122 -15.22 11.36 -4.99
N GLY A 123 -14.08 11.78 -5.51
CA GLY A 123 -13.95 12.54 -6.74
C GLY A 123 -13.57 11.75 -7.99
N VAL A 124 -13.27 10.44 -7.87
CA VAL A 124 -12.78 9.62 -8.99
C VAL A 124 -13.83 8.59 -9.41
N PRO A 125 -14.17 8.48 -10.70
CA PRO A 125 -14.99 7.39 -11.20
C PRO A 125 -14.31 6.04 -10.98
N LYS A 126 -15.06 5.02 -10.57
CA LYS A 126 -14.53 3.69 -10.25
C LYS A 126 -13.80 3.03 -11.43
N ASP A 127 -14.30 3.22 -12.63
CA ASP A 127 -13.70 2.69 -13.86
C ASP A 127 -12.38 3.34 -14.25
N ARG A 128 -12.02 4.46 -13.58
CA ARG A 128 -10.75 5.16 -13.78
C ARG A 128 -9.64 4.68 -12.84
N LEU A 129 -9.95 3.97 -11.76
CA LEU A 129 -9.01 3.67 -10.67
C LEU A 129 -7.74 2.94 -11.13
N PHE A 130 -7.87 1.98 -12.06
CA PHE A 130 -6.70 1.31 -12.66
C PHE A 130 -6.00 2.18 -13.71
N ALA A 131 -6.77 2.83 -14.59
CA ALA A 131 -6.21 3.66 -15.66
C ALA A 131 -5.44 4.87 -15.13
N ASP A 132 -5.88 5.42 -14.00
CA ASP A 132 -5.25 6.58 -13.34
C ASP A 132 -4.13 6.17 -12.36
N GLY A 133 -3.83 4.85 -12.23
CA GLY A 133 -2.70 4.35 -11.46
C GLY A 133 -2.91 4.24 -9.95
N TYR A 134 -4.16 4.36 -9.46
CA TYR A 134 -4.48 4.20 -8.04
C TYR A 134 -4.47 2.74 -7.58
N ILE A 135 -4.75 1.79 -8.47
CA ILE A 135 -4.70 0.37 -8.18
C ILE A 135 -3.84 -0.32 -9.23
N GLY A 136 -2.84 -1.10 -8.79
CA GLY A 136 -1.96 -1.86 -9.65
C GLY A 136 -2.25 -3.36 -9.62
N ALA A 137 -2.24 -4.00 -10.80
CA ALA A 137 -2.23 -5.45 -10.94
C ALA A 137 -1.43 -5.83 -12.22
N PRO A 138 -0.25 -6.49 -12.09
CA PRO A 138 0.37 -6.96 -10.85
C PRO A 138 0.88 -5.80 -9.95
N THR A 139 1.12 -6.09 -8.67
CA THR A 139 1.56 -5.10 -7.69
C THR A 139 2.93 -5.45 -7.09
N ALA A 140 3.72 -4.42 -6.75
CA ALA A 140 5.00 -4.61 -6.06
C ALA A 140 4.84 -5.29 -4.68
N HIS A 141 3.70 -5.10 -4.00
CA HIS A 141 3.40 -5.77 -2.73
C HIS A 141 3.45 -7.30 -2.83
N SER A 142 3.07 -7.89 -3.96
CA SER A 142 3.10 -9.34 -4.15
C SER A 142 4.52 -9.93 -4.19
N ARG A 143 5.56 -9.08 -4.28
CA ARG A 143 6.96 -9.48 -4.21
C ARG A 143 7.53 -9.53 -2.77
N GLY A 144 6.76 -9.04 -1.77
CA GLY A 144 7.07 -9.16 -0.36
C GLY A 144 8.04 -8.13 0.22
N SER A 145 8.38 -7.07 -0.53
CA SER A 145 9.31 -6.03 -0.07
C SER A 145 8.76 -4.62 -0.21
N THR A 146 7.44 -4.50 -0.30
CA THR A 146 6.72 -3.23 -0.37
C THR A 146 5.82 -3.08 0.84
N VAL A 147 5.69 -1.87 1.36
CA VAL A 147 4.92 -1.55 2.56
C VAL A 147 4.17 -0.24 2.38
N ASP A 148 2.92 -0.22 2.84
CA ASP A 148 2.11 0.99 3.01
C ASP A 148 2.08 1.36 4.49
N LEU A 149 2.46 2.59 4.83
CA LEU A 149 2.63 2.98 6.22
C LEU A 149 2.50 4.48 6.45
N THR A 150 2.41 4.83 7.73
CA THR A 150 2.43 6.20 8.23
C THR A 150 3.28 6.33 9.49
N LEU A 151 3.36 7.56 9.99
CA LEU A 151 3.89 7.88 11.32
C LEU A 151 2.74 8.21 12.27
N VAL A 152 2.86 7.75 13.51
CA VAL A 152 1.96 8.08 14.61
C VAL A 152 2.76 8.62 15.77
N PRO A 153 2.26 9.56 16.59
CA PRO A 153 2.93 9.95 17.83
C PRO A 153 3.09 8.74 18.75
N VAL A 154 4.24 8.60 19.41
CA VAL A 154 4.45 7.51 20.40
C VAL A 154 3.40 7.55 21.49
N SER A 155 2.96 8.75 21.89
CA SER A 155 1.92 8.99 22.91
C SER A 155 0.50 8.86 22.39
N ALA A 156 0.27 8.58 21.09
CA ALA A 156 -1.07 8.48 20.54
C ALA A 156 -1.86 7.35 21.24
N ALA A 157 -3.10 7.65 21.62
CA ALA A 157 -4.04 6.64 22.07
C ALA A 157 -4.31 5.62 20.95
N ALA A 158 -4.84 4.46 21.32
CA ALA A 158 -5.28 3.50 20.29
C ALA A 158 -6.38 4.13 19.42
N GLN A 159 -6.30 3.92 18.11
CA GLN A 159 -7.35 4.38 17.21
C GLN A 159 -8.68 3.70 17.53
N PRO A 160 -9.83 4.37 17.27
CA PRO A 160 -11.13 3.75 17.42
C PRO A 160 -11.31 2.60 16.42
N ALA A 161 -12.03 1.55 16.84
CA ALA A 161 -12.40 0.48 15.92
C ALA A 161 -13.30 1.03 14.78
N TYR A 162 -13.05 0.59 13.58
CA TYR A 162 -13.94 0.87 12.46
C TYR A 162 -15.25 0.09 12.62
N THR A 163 -16.37 0.80 12.46
CA THR A 163 -17.71 0.19 12.48
C THR A 163 -18.33 0.31 11.09
N PRO A 164 -18.61 -0.81 10.41
CA PRO A 164 -19.30 -0.78 9.12
C PRO A 164 -20.65 -0.06 9.20
N GLY A 165 -21.02 0.68 8.14
CA GLY A 165 -22.27 1.42 8.08
C GLY A 165 -22.26 2.80 8.75
N ARG A 166 -21.15 3.22 9.34
CA ARG A 166 -20.98 4.61 9.80
C ARG A 166 -21.02 5.58 8.61
N PRO A 167 -21.42 6.85 8.80
CA PRO A 167 -21.30 7.87 7.76
C PRO A 167 -19.86 7.98 7.27
N LEU A 168 -19.68 7.95 5.95
CA LEU A 168 -18.36 8.09 5.32
C LEU A 168 -17.97 9.58 5.29
N VAL A 169 -16.71 9.84 5.57
CA VAL A 169 -16.11 11.17 5.46
C VAL A 169 -14.99 11.08 4.41
N PRO A 170 -14.95 11.99 3.43
CA PRO A 170 -13.92 11.96 2.40
C PRO A 170 -12.51 11.92 2.98
N CYS A 171 -11.67 11.05 2.44
CA CYS A 171 -10.26 10.95 2.80
C CYS A 171 -9.45 12.23 2.54
N THR A 172 -10.03 13.17 1.82
CA THR A 172 -9.48 14.48 1.51
C THR A 172 -9.93 15.59 2.48
N ASP A 173 -10.85 15.29 3.40
CA ASP A 173 -11.27 16.23 4.43
C ASP A 173 -10.12 16.53 5.42
N PRO A 174 -10.17 17.63 6.18
CA PRO A 174 -9.20 17.92 7.24
C PRO A 174 -9.02 16.77 8.23
N ALA A 175 -7.81 16.58 8.76
CA ALA A 175 -7.47 15.46 9.64
C ALA A 175 -8.45 15.26 10.82
N GLY A 176 -8.91 16.34 11.44
CA GLY A 176 -9.88 16.26 12.57
C GLY A 176 -11.31 15.84 12.18
N ARG A 177 -11.60 15.67 10.89
CA ARG A 177 -12.91 15.23 10.37
C ARG A 177 -12.86 13.84 9.76
N ARG A 178 -11.70 13.43 9.24
CA ARG A 178 -11.48 12.09 8.66
C ARG A 178 -11.61 11.01 9.73
N PHE A 179 -11.62 9.73 9.32
CA PHE A 179 -11.47 8.63 10.25
C PHE A 179 -10.20 8.81 11.10
N ALA A 180 -10.37 8.74 12.42
CA ALA A 180 -9.29 8.96 13.38
C ALA A 180 -8.41 7.69 13.48
N ASP A 181 -7.43 7.59 12.60
CA ASP A 181 -6.52 6.45 12.51
C ASP A 181 -5.17 6.68 13.23
N ASP A 182 -5.13 7.70 14.12
CA ASP A 182 -3.96 8.16 14.89
C ASP A 182 -2.72 8.58 14.06
N SER A 183 -2.80 8.53 12.73
CA SER A 183 -1.76 9.07 11.85
C SER A 183 -1.53 10.56 12.10
N ILE A 184 -0.27 11.02 12.07
CA ILE A 184 0.01 12.44 11.91
C ILE A 184 -0.59 12.93 10.59
N ASP A 185 -0.95 14.21 10.50
CA ASP A 185 -1.63 14.72 9.31
C ASP A 185 -0.73 14.63 8.08
N MET A 186 -1.09 13.74 7.17
CA MET A 186 -0.44 13.54 5.86
C MET A 186 -1.19 14.28 4.73
N GLY A 187 -2.23 15.10 5.04
CA GLY A 187 -3.02 15.83 4.04
C GLY A 187 -4.16 15.03 3.44
N THR A 188 -4.06 13.71 3.41
CA THR A 188 -5.15 12.77 3.06
C THR A 188 -5.12 11.56 4.00
N GLY A 189 -6.21 10.79 4.03
CA GLY A 189 -6.20 9.44 4.60
C GLY A 189 -5.36 8.47 3.76
N PHE A 190 -5.12 7.28 4.29
CA PHE A 190 -4.54 6.14 3.57
C PHE A 190 -5.50 5.66 2.47
N ASP A 191 -4.98 5.16 1.36
CA ASP A 191 -5.75 4.69 0.20
C ASP A 191 -6.71 5.74 -0.39
N CYS A 192 -6.37 7.03 -0.22
CA CYS A 192 -7.15 8.11 -0.78
C CYS A 192 -6.87 8.24 -2.28
N PHE A 193 -7.79 7.80 -3.11
CA PHE A 193 -7.67 7.93 -4.56
C PHE A 193 -8.06 9.33 -5.00
N ASP A 194 -7.15 10.24 -4.81
CA ASP A 194 -7.23 11.66 -5.16
C ASP A 194 -5.81 12.17 -5.45
N PRO A 195 -5.61 13.06 -6.42
CA PRO A 195 -4.28 13.60 -6.70
C PRO A 195 -3.58 14.26 -5.50
N ARG A 196 -4.33 14.68 -4.46
CA ARG A 196 -3.75 15.17 -3.19
C ARG A 196 -2.98 14.09 -2.41
N ALA A 197 -3.18 12.82 -2.72
CA ALA A 197 -2.37 11.72 -2.19
C ALA A 197 -0.97 11.64 -2.83
N HIS A 198 -0.75 12.25 -3.99
CA HIS A 198 0.57 12.33 -4.60
C HIS A 198 1.55 12.99 -3.64
N THR A 199 2.71 12.37 -3.41
CA THR A 199 3.64 12.75 -2.33
C THR A 199 4.02 14.23 -2.36
N ALA A 200 4.20 14.82 -3.54
CA ALA A 200 4.61 16.22 -3.73
C ALA A 200 3.45 17.16 -4.12
N ASP A 201 2.18 16.77 -3.91
CA ASP A 201 1.05 17.64 -4.28
C ASP A 201 1.09 18.97 -3.54
N ALA A 202 0.91 20.07 -4.28
CA ALA A 202 1.04 21.43 -3.75
C ALA A 202 -0.17 21.91 -2.93
N ARG A 203 -1.31 21.20 -2.99
CA ARG A 203 -2.58 21.59 -2.35
C ARG A 203 -2.70 21.17 -0.90
N ILE A 204 -1.77 20.35 -0.40
CA ILE A 204 -1.73 19.97 1.01
C ILE A 204 -1.13 21.10 1.87
N SER A 205 -1.43 21.10 3.17
CA SER A 205 -0.87 22.05 4.13
C SER A 205 0.66 21.91 4.27
N ASP A 206 1.33 22.95 4.73
CA ASP A 206 2.77 22.89 5.02
C ASP A 206 3.10 21.86 6.10
N THR A 207 2.21 21.67 7.09
CA THR A 207 2.33 20.61 8.11
C THR A 207 2.31 19.23 7.45
N ALA A 208 1.34 18.95 6.60
CA ALA A 208 1.24 17.67 5.90
C ALA A 208 2.45 17.42 5.00
N ARG A 209 2.94 18.45 4.31
CA ARG A 209 4.16 18.39 3.50
C ARG A 209 5.38 18.02 4.35
N SER A 210 5.56 18.70 5.48
CA SER A 210 6.66 18.42 6.42
C SER A 210 6.60 17.00 6.97
N ASN A 211 5.39 16.49 7.26
CA ASN A 211 5.17 15.13 7.74
C ASN A 211 5.49 14.08 6.66
N ARG A 212 5.07 14.30 5.41
CA ARG A 212 5.46 13.42 4.28
C ARG A 212 6.97 13.43 4.04
N ASP A 213 7.60 14.60 4.13
CA ASP A 213 9.05 14.73 3.99
C ASP A 213 9.80 14.01 5.11
N LEU A 214 9.28 14.05 6.35
CA LEU A 214 9.83 13.28 7.46
C LEU A 214 9.77 11.78 7.18
N LEU A 215 8.59 11.26 6.82
CA LEU A 215 8.42 9.84 6.48
C LEU A 215 9.36 9.43 5.34
N ARG A 216 9.40 10.21 4.27
CA ARG A 216 10.26 9.94 3.11
C ARG A 216 11.73 9.92 3.49
N ARG A 217 12.22 10.86 4.31
CA ARG A 217 13.63 10.86 4.78
C ARG A 217 13.96 9.64 5.62
N LEU A 218 13.07 9.25 6.55
CA LEU A 218 13.27 8.06 7.39
C LEU A 218 13.34 6.78 6.55
N MET A 219 12.43 6.63 5.59
CA MET A 219 12.34 5.47 4.71
C MET A 219 13.52 5.40 3.75
N SER A 220 13.84 6.50 3.07
CA SER A 220 14.93 6.52 2.08
C SER A 220 16.31 6.30 2.71
N ALA A 221 16.52 6.74 3.95
CA ALA A 221 17.77 6.47 4.69
C ALA A 221 18.02 4.98 4.95
N GLN A 222 17.00 4.14 4.82
CA GLN A 222 17.10 2.68 5.02
C GLN A 222 16.80 1.89 3.72
N GLY A 223 16.93 2.52 2.56
CA GLY A 223 16.83 1.87 1.25
C GLY A 223 15.42 1.65 0.73
N PHE A 224 14.45 2.40 1.21
CA PHE A 224 13.10 2.39 0.65
C PHE A 224 12.89 3.57 -0.32
N GLU A 225 12.24 3.30 -1.43
CA GLU A 225 11.86 4.26 -2.45
C GLU A 225 10.34 4.50 -2.41
N ASN A 226 9.93 5.77 -2.41
CA ASN A 226 8.53 6.15 -2.43
C ASN A 226 7.93 6.04 -3.83
N TYR A 227 6.70 5.55 -3.94
CA TYR A 227 5.90 5.69 -5.16
C TYR A 227 5.30 7.10 -5.22
N PRO A 228 5.62 7.93 -6.24
CA PRO A 228 5.26 9.35 -6.23
C PRO A 228 3.76 9.65 -6.18
N LEU A 229 2.91 8.73 -6.60
CA LEU A 229 1.45 8.91 -6.62
C LEU A 229 0.77 8.58 -5.27
N GLU A 230 1.54 8.03 -4.29
CA GLU A 230 1.02 7.59 -2.99
C GLU A 230 2.02 7.93 -1.89
N TRP A 231 1.67 8.83 -0.97
CA TRP A 231 2.58 9.26 0.11
C TRP A 231 2.91 8.12 1.09
N TRP A 232 2.08 7.08 1.18
CA TRP A 232 2.24 5.94 2.10
C TRP A 232 3.05 4.79 1.54
N HIS A 233 3.22 4.69 0.20
CA HIS A 233 3.73 3.51 -0.50
C HIS A 233 5.24 3.55 -0.69
N TYR A 234 5.93 2.53 -0.17
CA TYR A 234 7.39 2.42 -0.22
C TYR A 234 7.83 1.01 -0.59
N ARG A 235 8.75 0.91 -1.54
CA ARG A 235 9.39 -0.34 -1.96
C ARG A 235 10.85 -0.36 -1.48
N TYR A 236 11.28 -1.49 -0.91
CA TYR A 236 12.69 -1.72 -0.59
C TYR A 236 13.47 -1.95 -1.89
N VAL A 237 14.53 -1.17 -2.15
CA VAL A 237 15.22 -1.16 -3.45
C VAL A 237 16.00 -2.46 -3.72
N ASP A 238 16.58 -3.06 -2.67
CA ASP A 238 17.33 -4.31 -2.75
C ASP A 238 16.41 -5.53 -2.49
N GLU A 239 15.20 -5.51 -3.05
CA GLU A 239 14.25 -6.61 -2.90
C GLU A 239 14.81 -7.93 -3.50
N PRO A 240 14.71 -9.07 -2.76
CA PRO A 240 15.29 -10.33 -3.23
C PRO A 240 14.51 -10.98 -4.38
N TYR A 241 13.27 -10.56 -4.63
CA TYR A 241 12.38 -11.18 -5.61
C TYR A 241 11.78 -10.14 -6.59
N PRO A 242 12.59 -9.40 -7.37
CA PRO A 242 12.08 -8.30 -8.20
C PRO A 242 11.12 -8.75 -9.30
N ASP A 243 11.17 -10.03 -9.69
CA ASP A 243 10.42 -10.61 -10.81
C ASP A 243 9.49 -11.77 -10.36
N THR A 244 9.17 -11.87 -9.06
CA THR A 244 8.35 -12.96 -8.53
C THR A 244 7.15 -12.42 -7.76
N TRP A 245 5.95 -12.75 -8.19
CA TRP A 245 4.69 -12.39 -7.53
C TRP A 245 4.14 -13.62 -6.82
N PHE A 246 4.14 -13.56 -5.50
CA PHE A 246 3.71 -14.68 -4.67
C PHE A 246 2.19 -14.67 -4.46
N ASP A 247 1.64 -15.85 -4.13
CA ASP A 247 0.21 -16.02 -3.88
C ASP A 247 -0.08 -16.97 -2.69
N PHE A 248 0.76 -16.98 -1.66
CA PHE A 248 0.44 -17.65 -0.40
C PHE A 248 -0.42 -16.72 0.49
N PRO A 249 -1.32 -17.26 1.34
CA PRO A 249 -2.15 -16.43 2.21
C PRO A 249 -1.33 -15.61 3.22
N VAL A 250 -1.82 -14.43 3.58
CA VAL A 250 -1.31 -13.67 4.73
C VAL A 250 -1.78 -14.36 5.99
N ALA A 251 -0.93 -15.26 6.53
CA ALA A 251 -1.18 -16.02 7.74
C ALA A 251 0.14 -16.50 8.37
N GLY A 252 0.19 -16.66 9.69
CA GLY A 252 1.33 -17.22 10.37
C GLY A 252 1.67 -18.64 9.89
N SER A 253 0.66 -19.43 9.53
CA SER A 253 0.82 -20.78 8.99
C SER A 253 1.48 -20.85 7.61
N SER A 254 1.54 -19.73 6.88
CA SER A 254 2.24 -19.64 5.58
C SER A 254 3.75 -19.55 5.75
N LEU A 255 4.25 -19.10 6.89
CA LEU A 255 5.67 -19.00 7.19
C LEU A 255 6.30 -20.37 7.50
N ARG A 256 7.63 -20.50 7.36
CA ARG A 256 8.41 -21.71 7.62
C ARG A 256 9.28 -21.58 8.87
#